data_510c96a1e4bf1f7c299ac2bf8f63ed92
#
_entry.id   510c96a1e4bf1f7c299ac2bf8f63ed92
#
_cell.length_a   1.000
_cell.length_b   1.000
_cell.length_c   1.000
_cell.angle_alpha   90.00
_cell.angle_beta   90.00
_cell.angle_gamma   90.00
#
_symmetry.space_group_name_H-M   'P 1'
#
loop_
_entity.id
_entity.type
_entity.pdbx_description
1 polymer ?
#
loop_
_entity_poly.entity_id
_entity_poly.type
_entity_poly.pdbx_seq_one_letter_code
_entity_poly.pdbx_strand_id
1 'polypeptide(L)'
;MGRQNKIGWLGRVGIGLSIMGLLSACGGSSTVVEVAPSTSTPVLGRIATVMPTLTTRLGETKMAKQYSMPPDMTIDTSHSYKAVFKTVRGDITVDLFADKAPITVNNFVFLAREGYYDDTVFHRVIPDFMVQGGDPTGTGSGGPGYRFADEFDPSLKHSKPGILSMANAGPGTNGSQFFITHVPTPHLDGRHSVFGEVSEGLDILMSIAVRDPSDRSSPGDALNTIEIVESE
;
A
#
# COMPACT_ATOMS: atom_id res chain seq x y z
N MET A 1 -9.40 35.94 -48.59
CA MET A 1 -9.95 36.91 -47.62
C MET A 1 -9.98 36.21 -46.30
N GLY A 2 -9.03 36.29 -45.40
CA GLY A 2 -8.52 37.42 -44.62
C GLY A 2 -9.17 37.23 -43.25
N ARG A 3 -8.46 36.86 -42.23
CA ARG A 3 -7.63 37.67 -41.34
C ARG A 3 -6.92 36.78 -40.29
N GLN A 4 -5.64 36.98 -40.18
CA GLN A 4 -4.83 36.62 -39.03
C GLN A 4 -5.10 37.56 -37.87
N ASN A 5 -5.11 37.03 -36.62
CA ASN A 5 -4.85 37.88 -35.45
C ASN A 5 -3.77 37.20 -34.58
N LYS A 6 -2.58 37.77 -34.69
CA LYS A 6 -1.49 37.64 -33.75
C LYS A 6 -1.73 38.63 -32.63
N ILE A 7 -1.70 38.16 -31.38
CA ILE A 7 -1.47 39.04 -30.23
C ILE A 7 -0.32 38.43 -29.41
N GLY A 8 0.81 39.12 -29.48
CA GLY A 8 1.96 38.89 -28.64
C GLY A 8 1.73 39.53 -27.26
N TRP A 9 2.29 38.92 -26.27
CA TRP A 9 2.51 39.57 -24.97
C TRP A 9 3.96 39.44 -24.57
N LEU A 10 4.62 40.62 -24.53
CA LEU A 10 5.96 40.84 -24.02
C LEU A 10 5.97 40.81 -22.47
N GLY A 11 7.03 40.32 -21.99
CA GLY A 11 7.83 40.45 -20.82
C GLY A 11 7.47 41.35 -19.65
N ARG A 12 7.81 40.85 -18.47
CA ARG A 12 8.29 41.67 -17.36
C ARG A 12 9.34 40.90 -16.56
N VAL A 13 10.56 41.42 -16.68
CA VAL A 13 11.70 41.16 -15.80
C VAL A 13 11.43 41.92 -14.49
N GLY A 14 11.55 41.26 -13.36
CA GLY A 14 11.52 41.85 -12.03
C GLY A 14 12.78 41.46 -11.27
N ILE A 15 13.69 42.41 -11.17
CA ILE A 15 14.92 42.43 -10.33
C ILE A 15 14.52 42.96 -8.95
N GLY A 16 15.07 42.38 -7.89
CA GLY A 16 15.00 42.97 -6.55
C GLY A 16 15.22 41.92 -5.47
N LEU A 17 16.16 41.89 -4.80
CA LEU A 17 17.07 42.64 -3.96
C LEU A 17 17.43 41.77 -2.73
N SER A 18 18.71 41.53 -2.57
CA SER A 18 19.34 40.92 -1.39
C SER A 18 19.03 41.73 -0.14
N ILE A 19 18.78 41.05 0.97
CA ILE A 19 19.00 41.60 2.31
C ILE A 19 19.82 40.60 3.12
N MET A 20 21.00 41.07 3.44
CA MET A 20 22.00 40.47 4.33
C MET A 20 21.64 40.92 5.75
N GLY A 21 21.52 40.01 6.70
CA GLY A 21 21.17 40.32 8.09
C GLY A 21 21.97 39.45 9.07
N LEU A 22 22.80 40.13 9.80
CA LEU A 22 23.85 39.80 10.74
C LEU A 22 23.60 38.70 11.78
N LEU A 23 24.72 38.09 12.15
CA LEU A 23 25.00 37.25 13.33
C LEU A 23 24.55 37.91 14.66
N SER A 24 24.08 37.06 15.59
CA SER A 24 24.27 37.27 17.01
C SER A 24 24.52 35.97 17.71
N ALA A 25 25.72 35.82 18.25
CA ALA A 25 26.14 34.75 19.11
C ALA A 25 25.71 35.06 20.54
N CYS A 26 25.11 34.09 21.25
CA CYS A 26 25.07 34.11 22.71
C CYS A 26 25.44 32.72 23.23
N GLY A 27 26.56 32.68 23.93
CA GLY A 27 27.06 31.51 24.63
C GLY A 27 26.23 31.25 25.91
N GLY A 28 26.02 29.96 26.18
CA GLY A 28 25.45 29.47 27.44
C GLY A 28 26.37 28.36 27.97
N SER A 29 27.05 28.68 29.07
CA SER A 29 27.92 27.76 29.82
C SER A 29 27.12 26.62 30.44
N SER A 30 27.51 25.40 30.17
CA SER A 30 27.05 24.19 30.89
C SER A 30 27.94 23.97 32.11
N THR A 31 27.40 24.13 33.28
CA THR A 31 28.02 23.72 34.55
C THR A 31 27.76 22.25 34.79
N VAL A 32 28.82 21.45 34.78
CA VAL A 32 28.84 20.07 35.20
C VAL A 32 28.80 20.02 36.73
N VAL A 33 27.80 19.39 37.29
CA VAL A 33 27.75 19.08 38.75
C VAL A 33 28.18 17.62 38.92
N GLU A 34 29.35 17.47 39.48
CA GLU A 34 29.93 16.20 39.95
C GLU A 34 29.28 15.83 41.29
N VAL A 35 28.62 14.66 41.36
CA VAL A 35 28.09 14.10 42.61
C VAL A 35 28.85 12.86 42.96
N ALA A 36 29.50 12.90 44.13
CA ALA A 36 30.31 11.85 44.73
C ALA A 36 29.46 10.64 45.20
N PRO A 37 30.05 9.43 45.32
CA PRO A 37 29.33 8.21 45.70
C PRO A 37 29.12 8.11 47.21
N SER A 38 27.87 7.87 47.61
CA SER A 38 27.52 7.50 48.99
C SER A 38 27.36 5.98 49.09
N THR A 39 28.25 5.38 49.87
CA THR A 39 28.16 4.02 50.39
C THR A 39 27.05 3.90 51.43
N SER A 40 26.12 2.93 51.27
CA SER A 40 25.29 2.44 52.34
C SER A 40 24.91 0.95 52.18
N THR A 41 25.17 0.24 53.19
CA THR A 41 25.03 -1.17 53.63
C THR A 41 23.71 -1.84 53.26
N PRO A 42 23.67 -3.17 53.05
CA PRO A 42 22.47 -3.91 52.66
C PRO A 42 21.59 -4.19 53.89
N VAL A 43 20.32 -3.89 53.76
CA VAL A 43 19.25 -4.35 54.65
C VAL A 43 18.45 -5.46 53.96
N LEU A 44 18.44 -6.61 54.66
CA LEU A 44 17.77 -7.85 54.30
C LEU A 44 16.23 -7.67 54.39
N GLY A 45 15.51 -8.13 53.39
CA GLY A 45 14.17 -8.62 53.54
C GLY A 45 13.03 -7.74 53.05
N ARG A 46 12.62 -8.00 51.79
CA ARG A 46 11.18 -8.12 51.45
C ARG A 46 11.09 -8.73 50.03
N ILE A 47 10.46 -9.92 49.98
CA ILE A 47 10.05 -10.55 48.73
C ILE A 47 8.93 -9.66 48.13
N ALA A 48 9.26 -8.80 47.19
CA ALA A 48 8.25 -8.12 46.39
C ALA A 48 7.86 -9.07 45.25
N THR A 49 6.63 -9.57 45.31
CA THR A 49 5.97 -10.27 44.22
C THR A 49 5.96 -9.32 43.04
N VAL A 50 6.86 -9.57 42.05
CA VAL A 50 6.82 -8.86 40.78
C VAL A 50 5.63 -9.36 40.02
N MET A 51 4.51 -8.60 40.07
CA MET A 51 3.47 -8.75 39.07
C MET A 51 4.05 -8.38 37.70
N PRO A 52 3.83 -9.20 36.66
CA PRO A 52 4.24 -8.81 35.31
C PRO A 52 3.43 -7.58 34.93
N THR A 53 4.08 -6.45 34.91
CA THR A 53 3.53 -5.25 34.28
C THR A 53 3.31 -5.58 32.81
N LEU A 54 2.04 -5.68 32.41
CA LEU A 54 1.63 -5.80 31.03
C LEU A 54 2.07 -4.50 30.35
N THR A 55 3.29 -4.50 29.79
CA THR A 55 3.74 -3.43 28.92
C THR A 55 2.95 -3.55 27.63
N THR A 56 1.82 -2.85 27.56
CA THR A 56 1.16 -2.59 26.30
C THR A 56 2.21 -1.92 25.41
N ARG A 57 2.77 -2.64 24.44
CA ARG A 57 3.50 -2.05 23.32
C ARG A 57 2.51 -1.12 22.62
N LEU A 58 2.64 0.16 22.89
CA LEU A 58 2.07 1.22 22.07
C LEU A 58 2.57 0.96 20.64
N GLY A 59 1.62 0.80 19.70
CA GLY A 59 1.85 0.28 18.38
C GLY A 59 3.01 1.00 17.68
N GLU A 60 4.03 0.25 17.34
CA GLU A 60 4.95 0.64 16.29
C GLU A 60 4.11 0.84 15.03
N THR A 61 3.97 2.08 14.61
CA THR A 61 3.36 2.39 13.32
C THR A 61 4.28 1.79 12.27
N LYS A 62 3.90 0.61 11.73
CA LYS A 62 4.63 -0.04 10.65
C LYS A 62 4.71 0.97 9.50
N MET A 63 5.89 1.52 9.26
CA MET A 63 6.07 2.41 8.12
C MET A 63 5.92 1.61 6.83
N ALA A 64 5.07 2.08 5.93
CA ALA A 64 4.89 1.45 4.63
C ALA A 64 6.24 1.40 3.88
N LYS A 65 6.61 0.22 3.39
CA LYS A 65 7.81 0.06 2.56
C LYS A 65 7.70 0.94 1.33
N GLN A 66 8.81 1.57 0.93
CA GLN A 66 8.87 2.44 -0.26
C GLN A 66 10.05 1.99 -1.13
N TYR A 67 9.82 1.95 -2.43
CA TYR A 67 10.79 1.53 -3.43
C TYR A 67 10.95 2.64 -4.47
N SER A 68 12.16 2.79 -4.99
CA SER A 68 12.49 3.87 -5.96
C SER A 68 12.05 3.54 -7.39
N MET A 69 11.79 2.27 -7.70
CA MET A 69 11.43 1.78 -9.04
C MET A 69 10.64 0.47 -8.96
N PRO A 70 9.90 0.09 -10.01
CA PRO A 70 9.30 -1.24 -10.12
C PRO A 70 10.36 -2.34 -10.01
N PRO A 71 9.99 -3.54 -9.52
CA PRO A 71 10.93 -4.66 -9.42
C PRO A 71 11.37 -5.16 -10.81
N ASP A 72 12.60 -5.66 -10.87
CA ASP A 72 13.03 -6.46 -12.01
C ASP A 72 12.16 -7.71 -12.14
N MET A 73 12.12 -8.31 -13.34
CA MET A 73 11.37 -9.55 -13.58
C MET A 73 12.03 -10.70 -12.81
N THR A 74 11.31 -11.26 -11.83
CA THR A 74 11.77 -12.34 -10.95
C THR A 74 10.90 -13.59 -11.01
N ILE A 75 9.74 -13.51 -11.67
CA ILE A 75 8.88 -14.68 -11.90
C ILE A 75 9.25 -15.38 -13.21
N ASP A 76 9.00 -16.69 -13.28
CA ASP A 76 9.00 -17.45 -14.54
C ASP A 76 7.58 -17.51 -15.09
N THR A 77 7.36 -16.93 -16.25
CA THR A 77 6.02 -16.86 -16.87
C THR A 77 5.49 -18.20 -17.37
N SER A 78 6.31 -19.24 -17.37
CA SER A 78 5.89 -20.63 -17.66
C SER A 78 5.36 -21.36 -16.43
N HIS A 79 5.61 -20.84 -15.22
CA HIS A 79 5.10 -21.38 -13.98
C HIS A 79 3.67 -20.89 -13.68
N SER A 80 2.96 -21.67 -12.88
CA SER A 80 1.65 -21.30 -12.34
C SER A 80 1.81 -20.60 -10.99
N TYR A 81 1.10 -19.50 -10.79
CA TYR A 81 1.12 -18.75 -9.54
C TYR A 81 -0.27 -18.64 -8.94
N LYS A 82 -0.37 -18.91 -7.64
CA LYS A 82 -1.57 -18.62 -6.84
C LYS A 82 -1.24 -17.65 -5.71
N ALA A 83 -2.16 -16.77 -5.43
CA ALA A 83 -2.11 -15.89 -4.27
C ALA A 83 -3.19 -16.30 -3.27
N VAL A 84 -2.81 -16.62 -2.04
CA VAL A 84 -3.73 -16.93 -0.95
C VAL A 84 -3.82 -15.71 -0.03
N PHE A 85 -4.92 -15.01 -0.10
CA PHE A 85 -5.22 -13.85 0.74
C PHE A 85 -5.74 -14.36 2.09
N LYS A 86 -4.93 -14.20 3.14
CA LYS A 86 -5.29 -14.54 4.52
C LYS A 86 -6.06 -13.38 5.15
N THR A 87 -7.36 -13.46 5.19
CA THR A 87 -8.21 -12.39 5.72
C THR A 87 -8.78 -12.74 7.09
N VAL A 88 -9.32 -11.77 7.81
CA VAL A 88 -10.07 -12.03 9.05
C VAL A 88 -11.39 -12.77 8.83
N ARG A 89 -11.84 -12.90 7.57
CA ARG A 89 -13.06 -13.63 7.18
C ARG A 89 -12.77 -15.06 6.72
N GLY A 90 -11.52 -15.39 6.43
CA GLY A 90 -11.07 -16.66 5.87
C GLY A 90 -10.12 -16.43 4.69
N ASP A 91 -9.77 -17.52 4.04
CA ASP A 91 -8.81 -17.54 2.94
C ASP A 91 -9.53 -17.36 1.60
N ILE A 92 -8.92 -16.56 0.71
CA ILE A 92 -9.35 -16.40 -0.68
C ILE A 92 -8.18 -16.78 -1.56
N THR A 93 -8.34 -17.80 -2.41
CA THR A 93 -7.32 -18.27 -3.36
C THR A 93 -7.59 -17.66 -4.73
N VAL A 94 -6.56 -17.08 -5.33
CA VAL A 94 -6.61 -16.41 -6.63
C VAL A 94 -5.55 -17.00 -7.55
N ASP A 95 -5.95 -17.45 -8.73
CA ASP A 95 -5.04 -17.86 -9.80
C ASP A 95 -4.52 -16.62 -10.51
N LEU A 96 -3.19 -16.47 -10.65
CA LEU A 96 -2.55 -15.34 -11.29
C LEU A 96 -2.19 -15.66 -12.75
N PHE A 97 -2.41 -14.73 -13.66
CA PHE A 97 -2.20 -14.89 -15.10
C PHE A 97 -0.79 -14.40 -15.51
N ALA A 98 0.25 -15.13 -15.06
CA ALA A 98 1.64 -14.77 -15.30
C ALA A 98 2.04 -14.79 -16.78
N ASP A 99 1.37 -15.62 -17.59
CA ASP A 99 1.56 -15.73 -19.05
C ASP A 99 0.95 -14.55 -19.83
N LYS A 100 -0.07 -13.86 -19.27
CA LYS A 100 -0.84 -12.82 -19.97
C LYS A 100 -0.61 -11.42 -19.43
N ALA A 101 -0.25 -11.32 -18.15
CA ALA A 101 0.03 -10.06 -17.48
C ALA A 101 1.32 -10.17 -16.65
N PRO A 102 2.47 -10.54 -17.27
CA PRO A 102 3.71 -10.85 -16.56
C PRO A 102 4.25 -9.70 -15.72
N ILE A 103 4.20 -8.47 -16.20
CA ILE A 103 4.71 -7.30 -15.47
C ILE A 103 3.86 -7.05 -14.22
N THR A 104 2.55 -7.14 -14.35
CA THR A 104 1.58 -6.92 -13.28
C THR A 104 1.68 -8.01 -12.22
N VAL A 105 1.74 -9.28 -12.66
CA VAL A 105 1.91 -10.43 -11.75
C VAL A 105 3.25 -10.37 -11.05
N ASN A 106 4.35 -10.06 -11.76
CA ASN A 106 5.68 -9.89 -11.15
C ASN A 106 5.67 -8.82 -10.05
N ASN A 107 5.08 -7.66 -10.32
CA ASN A 107 4.96 -6.59 -9.34
C ASN A 107 4.16 -7.06 -8.09
N PHE A 108 3.04 -7.72 -8.31
CA PHE A 108 2.19 -8.20 -7.22
C PHE A 108 2.88 -9.28 -6.38
N VAL A 109 3.51 -10.27 -7.03
CA VAL A 109 4.27 -11.36 -6.39
C VAL A 109 5.44 -10.81 -5.60
N PHE A 110 6.21 -9.87 -6.17
CA PHE A 110 7.30 -9.20 -5.46
C PHE A 110 6.80 -8.52 -4.18
N LEU A 111 5.77 -7.69 -4.27
CA LEU A 111 5.23 -6.98 -3.12
C LEU A 111 4.67 -7.94 -2.05
N ALA A 112 4.01 -9.02 -2.47
CA ALA A 112 3.51 -10.05 -1.55
C ALA A 112 4.66 -10.76 -0.82
N ARG A 113 5.69 -11.21 -1.54
CA ARG A 113 6.89 -11.87 -0.97
C ARG A 113 7.67 -10.95 -0.03
N GLU A 114 7.67 -9.66 -0.29
CA GLU A 114 8.24 -8.65 0.59
C GLU A 114 7.38 -8.36 1.84
N GLY A 115 6.21 -8.98 2.00
CA GLY A 115 5.27 -8.70 3.08
C GLY A 115 4.71 -7.26 3.04
N TYR A 116 4.64 -6.68 1.84
CA TYR A 116 4.11 -5.32 1.65
C TYR A 116 2.63 -5.22 2.02
N TYR A 117 1.88 -6.29 1.77
CA TYR A 117 0.45 -6.38 2.05
C TYR A 117 0.11 -6.85 3.46
N ASP A 118 1.12 -7.24 4.28
CA ASP A 118 0.89 -7.73 5.63
C ASP A 118 0.27 -6.67 6.53
N ASP A 119 -0.74 -7.07 7.30
CA ASP A 119 -1.46 -6.22 8.25
C ASP A 119 -2.11 -4.99 7.60
N THR A 120 -2.48 -5.09 6.32
CA THR A 120 -3.24 -4.06 5.61
C THR A 120 -4.74 -4.26 5.76
N VAL A 121 -5.54 -3.42 5.13
CA VAL A 121 -7.01 -3.50 5.18
C VAL A 121 -7.63 -3.36 3.80
N PHE A 122 -8.82 -3.90 3.63
CA PHE A 122 -9.67 -3.54 2.51
C PHE A 122 -10.30 -2.16 2.78
N HIS A 123 -9.65 -1.13 2.26
CA HIS A 123 -9.99 0.26 2.59
C HIS A 123 -11.20 0.81 1.83
N ARG A 124 -11.66 0.11 0.78
CA ARG A 124 -12.86 0.48 0.01
C ARG A 124 -13.60 -0.78 -0.45
N VAL A 125 -14.82 -0.95 0.04
CA VAL A 125 -15.68 -2.09 -0.28
C VAL A 125 -17.07 -1.57 -0.66
N ILE A 126 -17.43 -1.72 -1.91
CA ILE A 126 -18.72 -1.27 -2.44
C ILE A 126 -19.52 -2.50 -2.87
N PRO A 127 -20.68 -2.76 -2.24
CA PRO A 127 -21.58 -3.84 -2.66
C PRO A 127 -21.92 -3.73 -4.14
N ASP A 128 -22.11 -4.88 -4.78
CA ASP A 128 -22.44 -4.95 -6.21
C ASP A 128 -21.42 -4.24 -7.13
N PHE A 129 -20.18 -4.09 -6.65
CA PHE A 129 -19.10 -3.53 -7.44
C PHE A 129 -17.77 -4.25 -7.17
N MET A 130 -17.05 -3.93 -6.07
CA MET A 130 -15.72 -4.51 -5.82
C MET A 130 -15.26 -4.34 -4.36
N VAL A 131 -14.22 -5.11 -4.01
CA VAL A 131 -13.39 -4.98 -2.80
C VAL A 131 -12.02 -4.47 -3.22
N GLN A 132 -11.53 -3.38 -2.64
CA GLN A 132 -10.23 -2.76 -2.96
C GLN A 132 -9.31 -2.75 -1.74
N GLY A 133 -8.07 -3.19 -1.95
CA GLY A 133 -7.00 -3.24 -0.96
C GLY A 133 -5.64 -2.84 -1.55
N GLY A 134 -4.56 -3.25 -0.86
CA GLY A 134 -3.18 -3.06 -1.34
C GLY A 134 -2.59 -1.67 -1.07
N ASP A 135 -3.25 -0.87 -0.23
CA ASP A 135 -2.71 0.37 0.32
C ASP A 135 -2.27 0.14 1.78
N PRO A 136 -0.98 0.16 2.10
CA PRO A 136 -0.50 -0.06 3.47
C PRO A 136 -0.90 1.05 4.45
N THR A 137 -1.33 2.21 3.96
CA THR A 137 -1.84 3.29 4.80
C THR A 137 -3.34 3.18 5.11
N GLY A 138 -4.07 2.34 4.36
CA GLY A 138 -5.52 2.15 4.49
C GLY A 138 -6.36 3.37 4.12
N THR A 139 -5.77 4.38 3.47
CA THR A 139 -6.44 5.63 3.11
C THR A 139 -6.94 5.69 1.67
N GLY A 140 -6.49 4.77 0.82
CA GLY A 140 -6.68 4.77 -0.62
C GLY A 140 -5.70 5.65 -1.41
N SER A 141 -4.77 6.31 -0.71
CA SER A 141 -3.79 7.22 -1.33
C SER A 141 -2.35 6.69 -1.27
N GLY A 142 -2.09 5.63 -0.51
CA GLY A 142 -0.78 5.01 -0.38
C GLY A 142 -0.40 4.15 -1.58
N GLY A 143 0.91 3.86 -1.68
CA GLY A 143 1.46 3.05 -2.74
C GLY A 143 2.94 2.75 -2.50
N PRO A 144 3.59 1.99 -3.42
CA PRO A 144 4.92 1.44 -3.20
C PRO A 144 6.06 2.44 -3.47
N GLY A 145 5.76 3.68 -3.85
CA GLY A 145 6.75 4.71 -4.19
C GLY A 145 7.04 4.85 -5.68
N TYR A 146 6.55 3.94 -6.50
CA TYR A 146 6.67 3.97 -7.96
C TYR A 146 5.33 3.75 -8.65
N ARG A 147 5.32 3.91 -9.96
CA ARG A 147 4.20 3.58 -10.87
C ARG A 147 4.72 2.79 -12.05
N PHE A 148 3.84 1.95 -12.64
CA PHE A 148 4.15 1.23 -13.86
C PHE A 148 2.97 1.26 -14.85
N ALA A 149 3.27 0.92 -16.11
CA ALA A 149 2.32 0.98 -17.21
C ALA A 149 1.19 -0.05 -17.07
N ASP A 150 0.07 0.22 -17.74
CA ASP A 150 -1.01 -0.74 -17.87
C ASP A 150 -0.57 -1.92 -18.77
N GLU A 151 -1.14 -3.08 -18.49
CA GLU A 151 -0.89 -4.32 -19.22
C GLU A 151 -2.25 -4.94 -19.55
N PHE A 152 -2.66 -4.85 -20.81
CA PHE A 152 -3.96 -5.29 -21.28
C PHE A 152 -3.83 -6.48 -22.23
N ASP A 153 -4.35 -7.64 -21.82
CA ASP A 153 -4.56 -8.79 -22.70
C ASP A 153 -6.01 -8.78 -23.19
N PRO A 154 -6.27 -8.93 -24.51
CA PRO A 154 -7.63 -8.92 -25.05
C PRO A 154 -8.54 -10.03 -24.50
N SER A 155 -7.98 -11.15 -24.04
CA SER A 155 -8.73 -12.27 -23.47
C SER A 155 -9.13 -12.05 -22.02
N LEU A 156 -8.46 -11.13 -21.30
CA LEU A 156 -8.73 -10.83 -19.90
C LEU A 156 -9.79 -9.74 -19.76
N LYS A 157 -10.91 -10.06 -19.12
CA LYS A 157 -12.08 -9.19 -19.00
C LYS A 157 -12.66 -9.23 -17.60
N HIS A 158 -13.28 -8.13 -17.18
CA HIS A 158 -14.06 -8.04 -15.94
C HIS A 158 -15.46 -8.65 -16.16
N SER A 159 -15.53 -9.90 -16.61
CA SER A 159 -16.75 -10.54 -17.11
C SER A 159 -17.57 -11.25 -16.03
N LYS A 160 -17.04 -11.43 -14.83
CA LYS A 160 -17.65 -12.20 -13.74
C LYS A 160 -17.23 -11.67 -12.37
N PRO A 161 -17.87 -12.11 -11.26
CA PRO A 161 -17.33 -11.94 -9.92
C PRO A 161 -15.96 -12.60 -9.75
N GLY A 162 -15.14 -12.08 -8.85
CA GLY A 162 -13.85 -12.66 -8.48
C GLY A 162 -12.69 -12.30 -9.43
N ILE A 163 -12.83 -11.34 -10.33
CA ILE A 163 -11.71 -10.89 -11.18
C ILE A 163 -10.80 -9.96 -10.38
N LEU A 164 -9.51 -10.32 -10.30
CA LEU A 164 -8.45 -9.51 -9.68
C LEU A 164 -7.84 -8.56 -10.71
N SER A 165 -7.82 -7.28 -10.40
CA SER A 165 -7.38 -6.21 -11.31
C SER A 165 -6.67 -5.08 -10.56
N MET A 166 -5.78 -4.34 -11.25
CA MET A 166 -5.06 -3.21 -10.67
C MET A 166 -5.95 -1.98 -10.53
N ALA A 167 -5.96 -1.39 -9.34
CA ALA A 167 -6.49 -0.05 -9.14
C ALA A 167 -5.45 0.99 -9.62
N ASN A 168 -5.93 2.03 -10.30
CA ASN A 168 -5.10 3.12 -10.80
C ASN A 168 -5.84 4.46 -10.73
N ALA A 169 -5.11 5.57 -10.90
CA ALA A 169 -5.63 6.94 -10.96
C ALA A 169 -5.59 7.50 -12.40
N GLY A 170 -5.69 6.64 -13.39
CA GLY A 170 -5.59 6.91 -14.82
C GLY A 170 -4.49 6.10 -15.48
N PRO A 171 -4.33 6.19 -16.81
CA PRO A 171 -3.40 5.36 -17.55
C PRO A 171 -1.96 5.42 -17.01
N GLY A 172 -1.31 4.24 -16.88
CA GLY A 172 0.09 4.12 -16.47
C GLY A 172 0.36 4.50 -15.02
N THR A 173 -0.64 4.43 -14.13
CA THR A 173 -0.47 4.78 -12.71
C THR A 173 -0.67 3.61 -11.77
N ASN A 174 -0.46 2.38 -12.25
CA ASN A 174 -0.50 1.19 -11.41
C ASN A 174 0.61 1.24 -10.35
N GLY A 175 0.32 0.70 -9.17
CA GLY A 175 1.27 0.65 -8.05
C GLY A 175 1.10 -0.65 -7.26
N SER A 176 0.60 -0.56 -6.02
CA SER A 176 0.32 -1.72 -5.18
C SER A 176 -1.18 -2.01 -5.01
N GLN A 177 -2.05 -1.02 -5.27
CA GLN A 177 -3.46 -1.19 -5.01
C GLN A 177 -4.13 -2.08 -6.07
N PHE A 178 -4.98 -2.97 -5.61
CA PHE A 178 -5.76 -3.90 -6.43
C PHE A 178 -7.22 -3.88 -6.00
N PHE A 179 -8.09 -4.42 -6.87
CA PHE A 179 -9.46 -4.71 -6.49
C PHE A 179 -9.89 -6.09 -7.01
N ILE A 180 -10.90 -6.67 -6.35
CA ILE A 180 -11.53 -7.92 -6.75
C ILE A 180 -13.01 -7.65 -6.97
N THR A 181 -13.56 -8.02 -8.12
CA THR A 181 -14.93 -7.71 -8.50
C THR A 181 -15.96 -8.54 -7.74
N HIS A 182 -17.08 -7.92 -7.34
CA HIS A 182 -18.27 -8.61 -6.81
C HIS A 182 -19.24 -9.04 -7.91
N VAL A 183 -19.24 -8.31 -9.03
CA VAL A 183 -20.12 -8.53 -10.19
C VAL A 183 -19.34 -8.27 -11.49
N PRO A 184 -19.86 -8.65 -12.66
CA PRO A 184 -19.27 -8.22 -13.94
C PRO A 184 -19.20 -6.69 -14.03
N THR A 185 -18.01 -6.16 -14.41
CA THR A 185 -17.75 -4.71 -14.53
C THR A 185 -17.11 -4.37 -15.89
N PRO A 186 -17.78 -4.66 -17.03
CA PRO A 186 -17.17 -4.55 -18.35
C PRO A 186 -16.75 -3.12 -18.73
N HIS A 187 -17.27 -2.11 -18.05
CA HIS A 187 -16.88 -0.71 -18.22
C HIS A 187 -15.43 -0.42 -17.74
N LEU A 188 -14.78 -1.36 -17.04
CA LEU A 188 -13.39 -1.28 -16.59
C LEU A 188 -12.41 -1.94 -17.59
N ASP A 189 -12.91 -2.67 -18.59
CA ASP A 189 -12.08 -3.30 -19.62
C ASP A 189 -11.25 -2.27 -20.38
N GLY A 190 -9.94 -2.57 -20.58
CA GLY A 190 -8.99 -1.66 -21.23
C GLY A 190 -8.68 -0.40 -20.43
N ARG A 191 -9.05 -0.35 -19.14
CA ARG A 191 -8.73 0.74 -18.22
C ARG A 191 -7.96 0.27 -16.98
N HIS A 192 -8.18 -0.98 -16.59
CA HIS A 192 -7.54 -1.63 -15.44
C HIS A 192 -6.96 -2.97 -15.90
N SER A 193 -5.73 -3.25 -15.48
CA SER A 193 -5.02 -4.48 -15.84
C SER A 193 -5.55 -5.66 -15.04
N VAL A 194 -6.27 -6.55 -15.70
CA VAL A 194 -6.70 -7.83 -15.12
C VAL A 194 -5.49 -8.76 -15.05
N PHE A 195 -5.23 -9.38 -13.88
CA PHE A 195 -4.07 -10.24 -13.73
C PHE A 195 -4.33 -11.51 -12.89
N GLY A 196 -5.59 -11.79 -12.54
CA GLY A 196 -5.97 -13.01 -11.85
C GLY A 196 -7.47 -13.16 -11.68
N GLU A 197 -7.86 -14.31 -11.14
CA GLU A 197 -9.25 -14.61 -10.77
C GLU A 197 -9.33 -15.50 -9.54
N VAL A 198 -10.37 -15.31 -8.74
CA VAL A 198 -10.66 -16.13 -7.56
C VAL A 198 -11.01 -17.54 -7.99
N SER A 199 -10.22 -18.51 -7.51
CA SER A 199 -10.48 -19.95 -7.72
C SER A 199 -11.18 -20.59 -6.52
N GLU A 200 -10.93 -20.07 -5.29
CA GLU A 200 -11.57 -20.56 -4.07
C GLU A 200 -11.86 -19.39 -3.13
N GLY A 201 -12.92 -19.50 -2.28
CA GLY A 201 -13.26 -18.48 -1.29
C GLY A 201 -14.03 -17.29 -1.85
N LEU A 202 -14.79 -17.44 -2.93
CA LEU A 202 -15.64 -16.37 -3.46
C LEU A 202 -16.72 -15.94 -2.44
N ASP A 203 -17.24 -16.86 -1.64
CA ASP A 203 -18.16 -16.56 -0.53
C ASP A 203 -17.50 -15.75 0.57
N ILE A 204 -16.22 -16.02 0.86
CA ILE A 204 -15.41 -15.22 1.79
C ILE A 204 -15.23 -13.80 1.25
N LEU A 205 -14.88 -13.65 -0.04
CA LEU A 205 -14.80 -12.35 -0.71
C LEU A 205 -16.09 -11.56 -0.54
N MET A 206 -17.25 -12.20 -0.77
CA MET A 206 -18.57 -11.56 -0.65
C MET A 206 -18.94 -11.21 0.80
N SER A 207 -18.29 -11.80 1.80
CA SER A 207 -18.54 -11.55 3.21
C SER A 207 -17.72 -10.39 3.78
N ILE A 208 -16.75 -9.84 3.02
CA ILE A 208 -15.94 -8.70 3.44
C ILE A 208 -16.83 -7.50 3.70
N ALA A 209 -16.64 -6.87 4.86
CA ALA A 209 -17.51 -5.80 5.32
C ALA A 209 -17.48 -4.57 4.41
N VAL A 210 -18.66 -4.02 4.14
CA VAL A 210 -18.80 -2.76 3.38
C VAL A 210 -17.98 -1.66 4.04
N ARG A 211 -17.22 -0.91 3.23
CA ARG A 211 -16.31 0.13 3.70
C ARG A 211 -16.32 1.33 2.74
N ASP A 212 -16.78 2.45 3.24
CA ASP A 212 -16.60 3.75 2.56
C ASP A 212 -15.28 4.37 3.03
N PRO A 213 -14.33 4.69 2.15
CA PRO A 213 -13.05 5.28 2.54
C PRO A 213 -13.17 6.66 3.18
N SER A 214 -14.30 7.35 3.02
CA SER A 214 -14.57 8.63 3.71
C SER A 214 -14.98 8.44 5.16
N ASP A 215 -15.52 7.27 5.52
CA ASP A 215 -15.85 6.91 6.90
C ASP A 215 -14.61 6.41 7.64
N ARG A 216 -14.10 7.23 8.55
CA ARG A 216 -12.93 6.91 9.37
C ARG A 216 -13.26 6.17 10.67
N SER A 217 -14.52 5.88 10.92
CA SER A 217 -14.96 5.15 12.14
C SER A 217 -14.60 3.66 12.11
N SER A 218 -14.44 3.08 10.90
CA SER A 218 -14.03 1.69 10.70
C SER A 218 -12.77 1.62 9.85
N PRO A 219 -11.74 0.85 10.24
CA PRO A 219 -10.55 0.64 9.43
C PRO A 219 -10.82 -0.24 8.19
N GLY A 220 -11.92 -1.01 8.17
CA GLY A 220 -12.20 -2.08 7.22
C GLY A 220 -11.70 -3.44 7.71
N ASP A 221 -12.09 -4.52 7.03
CA ASP A 221 -11.63 -5.87 7.34
C ASP A 221 -10.13 -6.00 7.05
N ALA A 222 -9.41 -6.69 7.94
CA ALA A 222 -7.98 -6.87 7.80
C ALA A 222 -7.64 -7.95 6.76
N LEU A 223 -6.59 -7.65 6.00
CA LEU A 223 -5.81 -8.57 5.20
C LEU A 223 -4.52 -8.84 5.98
N ASN A 224 -4.42 -10.03 6.59
CA ASN A 224 -3.30 -10.37 7.45
C ASN A 224 -2.00 -10.55 6.63
N THR A 225 -2.07 -11.26 5.50
CA THR A 225 -0.95 -11.46 4.56
C THR A 225 -1.45 -11.99 3.22
N ILE A 226 -0.59 -11.98 2.21
CA ILE A 226 -0.78 -12.67 0.93
C ILE A 226 0.35 -13.65 0.73
N GLU A 227 0.04 -14.94 0.74
CA GLU A 227 0.99 -16.01 0.48
C GLU A 227 1.02 -16.35 -1.01
N ILE A 228 2.22 -16.46 -1.59
CA ILE A 228 2.39 -16.86 -3.00
C ILE A 228 2.77 -18.33 -3.06
N VAL A 229 1.97 -19.10 -3.79
CA VAL A 229 2.23 -20.49 -4.13
C VAL A 229 2.63 -20.55 -5.60
N GLU A 230 3.82 -21.06 -5.87
CA GLU A 230 4.39 -21.25 -7.21
C GLU A 230 4.49 -22.74 -7.49
N SER A 231 4.12 -23.14 -8.71
CA SER A 231 4.26 -24.53 -9.18
C SER A 231 4.72 -24.55 -10.64
N GLU A 232 5.63 -25.48 -10.95
CA GLU A 232 6.13 -25.75 -12.30
C GLU A 232 5.05 -26.34 -13.22
#